data_fa04f8771cb4d06c24541d2bb6d86b37
#
_entry.id   fa04f8771cb4d06c24541d2bb6d86b37
#
_cell.length_a   1.000
_cell.length_b   1.000
_cell.length_c   1.000
_cell.angle_alpha   90.00
_cell.angle_beta   90.00
_cell.angle_gamma   90.00
#
_symmetry.space_group_name_H-M   'P 1'
#
loop_
_entity.id
_entity.type
_entity.pdbx_description
1 polymer ?
#
loop_
_entity_poly.entity_id
_entity_poly.type
_entity_poly.pdbx_seq_one_letter_code
_entity_poly.pdbx_strand_id
1 'polypeptide(L)'
;MLTGLIVAILVSTLQFFVTWHKREVKYDTLLADIQNYVSSYFTDLKTTTDALQPLVANSCQQVGAKLTSSAAFSLNVRAFLLVKDGIAFCSSATGSMFTPILDLIPNLDISRNIDVELLPGTPMMPDKPAIMIWHRNASFNDSGVFTSLNINLAPYLLYTARQDDFDGIAIIVGNTAISTFSSRIIDVSALPHTSWRQATLEGIPLKIRLYAQEWSYTDVWYSILLGCMAGIIASLLLWYYIYSIRLRPGKDILNAIKHNQFYVVYQPVVEMQTLEVKGVEVLLRWNHPTTGEIPPDAFIHYAESHKMIVPLTQHLFKLIAQDAPTLQKVLPAGAKLGINIAPSHLHGE
;
A
#
# COMPACT_ATOMS: atom_id res chain seq x y z
N MET A 1 -23.90 -10.44 3.38
CA MET A 1 -23.40 -9.65 2.23
C MET A 1 -22.93 -8.25 2.63
N LEU A 2 -23.69 -7.48 3.41
CA LEU A 2 -23.29 -6.12 3.83
C LEU A 2 -21.96 -6.09 4.59
N THR A 3 -21.72 -7.02 5.50
CA THR A 3 -20.46 -7.13 6.28
C THR A 3 -19.24 -7.38 5.41
N GLY A 4 -19.36 -8.25 4.39
CA GLY A 4 -18.26 -8.49 3.45
C GLY A 4 -17.94 -7.26 2.61
N LEU A 5 -18.95 -6.48 2.19
CA LEU A 5 -18.75 -5.24 1.46
C LEU A 5 -18.04 -4.19 2.32
N ILE A 6 -18.44 -4.05 3.58
CA ILE A 6 -17.78 -3.13 4.52
C ILE A 6 -16.31 -3.50 4.71
N VAL A 7 -16.02 -4.79 4.94
CA VAL A 7 -14.64 -5.28 5.09
C VAL A 7 -13.83 -5.04 3.81
N ALA A 8 -14.41 -5.30 2.64
CA ALA A 8 -13.76 -5.05 1.36
C ALA A 8 -13.35 -3.58 1.20
N ILE A 9 -14.27 -2.64 1.46
CA ILE A 9 -14.01 -1.21 1.37
C ILE A 9 -12.93 -0.78 2.37
N LEU A 10 -13.03 -1.20 3.63
CA LEU A 10 -12.07 -0.83 4.68
C LEU A 10 -10.66 -1.34 4.36
N VAL A 11 -10.53 -2.59 3.91
CA VAL A 11 -9.23 -3.16 3.56
C VAL A 11 -8.67 -2.50 2.31
N SER A 12 -9.48 -2.25 1.27
CA SER A 12 -9.03 -1.54 0.06
C SER A 12 -8.54 -0.13 0.36
N THR A 13 -9.29 0.64 1.14
CA THR A 13 -8.92 2.02 1.49
C THR A 13 -7.67 2.07 2.36
N LEU A 14 -7.56 1.19 3.35
CA LEU A 14 -6.38 1.09 4.20
C LEU A 14 -5.14 0.72 3.39
N GLN A 15 -5.24 -0.30 2.53
CA GLN A 15 -4.13 -0.75 1.68
C GLN A 15 -3.69 0.35 0.72
N PHE A 16 -4.63 1.03 0.06
CA PHE A 16 -4.32 2.16 -0.82
C PHE A 16 -3.60 3.27 -0.07
N PHE A 17 -4.08 3.65 1.12
CA PHE A 17 -3.44 4.68 1.94
C PHE A 17 -2.02 4.29 2.38
N VAL A 18 -1.81 3.04 2.78
CA VAL A 18 -0.47 2.53 3.15
C VAL A 18 0.48 2.57 1.95
N THR A 19 0.02 2.17 0.78
CA THR A 19 0.85 2.16 -0.44
C THR A 19 1.17 3.58 -0.88
N TRP A 20 0.20 4.47 -0.88
CA TRP A 20 0.36 5.88 -1.18
C TRP A 20 1.36 6.54 -0.22
N HIS A 21 1.21 6.34 1.09
CA HIS A 21 2.14 6.92 2.09
C HIS A 21 3.57 6.40 1.95
N LYS A 22 3.75 5.10 1.68
CA LYS A 22 5.07 4.52 1.40
C LYS A 22 5.74 5.17 0.19
N ARG A 23 4.95 5.44 -0.85
CA ARG A 23 5.42 6.10 -2.07
C ARG A 23 5.82 7.56 -1.81
N GLU A 24 5.02 8.30 -1.06
CA GLU A 24 5.34 9.66 -0.60
C GLU A 24 6.69 9.72 0.12
N VAL A 25 6.86 8.90 1.16
CA VAL A 25 8.11 8.83 1.94
C VAL A 25 9.29 8.44 1.07
N LYS A 26 9.11 7.51 0.14
CA LYS A 26 10.15 7.08 -0.80
C LYS A 26 10.65 8.23 -1.68
N TYR A 27 9.74 9.04 -2.22
CA TYR A 27 10.12 10.16 -3.09
C TYR A 27 10.73 11.33 -2.32
N ASP A 28 10.23 11.61 -1.14
CA ASP A 28 10.83 12.64 -0.27
C ASP A 28 12.26 12.25 0.14
N THR A 29 12.47 10.98 0.48
CA THR A 29 13.81 10.46 0.80
C THR A 29 14.73 10.54 -0.42
N LEU A 30 14.25 10.12 -1.61
CA LEU A 30 15.02 10.19 -2.84
C LEU A 30 15.41 11.63 -3.20
N LEU A 31 14.48 12.57 -3.07
CA LEU A 31 14.78 13.99 -3.34
C LEU A 31 15.81 14.52 -2.35
N ALA A 32 15.70 14.17 -1.07
CA ALA A 32 16.67 14.56 -0.05
C ALA A 32 18.07 13.97 -0.33
N ASP A 33 18.15 12.70 -0.74
CA ASP A 33 19.41 12.05 -1.11
C ASP A 33 20.07 12.73 -2.32
N ILE A 34 19.26 13.05 -3.35
CA ILE A 34 19.76 13.79 -4.51
C ILE A 34 20.24 15.20 -4.11
N GLN A 35 19.46 15.89 -3.29
CA GLN A 35 19.82 17.23 -2.79
C GLN A 35 21.13 17.19 -2.01
N ASN A 36 21.30 16.23 -1.10
CA ASN A 36 22.51 16.05 -0.31
C ASN A 36 23.73 15.74 -1.19
N TYR A 37 23.57 14.83 -2.16
CA TYR A 37 24.64 14.51 -3.10
C TYR A 37 25.07 15.72 -3.93
N VAL A 38 24.13 16.45 -4.49
CA VAL A 38 24.40 17.64 -5.31
C VAL A 38 25.01 18.74 -4.44
N SER A 39 24.51 18.96 -3.22
CA SER A 39 25.05 19.92 -2.28
C SER A 39 26.52 19.62 -1.90
N SER A 40 26.80 18.33 -1.59
CA SER A 40 28.18 17.90 -1.31
C SER A 40 29.08 18.10 -2.51
N TYR A 41 28.66 17.77 -3.71
CA TYR A 41 29.41 18.00 -4.95
C TYR A 41 29.75 19.48 -5.17
N PHE A 42 28.78 20.37 -4.97
CA PHE A 42 29.01 21.81 -5.10
C PHE A 42 29.93 22.35 -4.00
N THR A 43 29.91 21.80 -2.80
CA THR A 43 30.80 22.12 -1.71
C THR A 43 32.24 21.77 -2.06
N ASP A 44 32.47 20.58 -2.60
CA ASP A 44 33.80 20.12 -3.05
C ASP A 44 34.28 20.94 -4.24
N LEU A 45 33.38 21.25 -5.18
CA LEU A 45 33.71 22.13 -6.31
C LEU A 45 34.10 23.55 -5.84
N LYS A 46 33.35 24.10 -4.88
CA LYS A 46 33.64 25.38 -4.27
C LYS A 46 35.04 25.39 -3.63
N THR A 47 35.40 24.36 -2.89
CA THR A 47 36.73 24.20 -2.29
C THR A 47 37.83 24.24 -3.36
N THR A 48 37.58 23.54 -4.48
CA THR A 48 38.51 23.55 -5.63
C THR A 48 38.59 24.93 -6.27
N THR A 49 37.47 25.59 -6.51
CA THR A 49 37.46 26.93 -7.11
C THR A 49 38.09 27.98 -6.18
N ASP A 50 37.86 27.90 -4.87
CA ASP A 50 38.51 28.77 -3.88
C ASP A 50 40.04 28.62 -3.92
N ALA A 51 40.55 27.40 -4.11
CA ALA A 51 42.01 27.15 -4.27
C ALA A 51 42.57 27.72 -5.60
N LEU A 52 41.73 27.95 -6.59
CA LEU A 52 42.09 28.56 -7.88
C LEU A 52 41.99 30.09 -7.88
N GLN A 53 41.24 30.69 -6.95
CA GLN A 53 41.05 32.17 -6.87
C GLN A 53 42.37 32.97 -6.85
N PRO A 54 43.43 32.59 -6.10
CA PRO A 54 44.69 33.32 -6.09
C PRO A 54 45.42 33.33 -7.46
N LEU A 55 45.09 32.37 -8.33
CA LEU A 55 45.74 32.24 -9.64
C LEU A 55 45.31 33.33 -10.63
N VAL A 56 44.20 34.02 -10.37
CA VAL A 56 43.68 35.14 -11.19
C VAL A 56 44.68 36.30 -11.27
N ALA A 57 45.58 36.47 -10.26
CA ALA A 57 46.61 37.49 -10.24
C ALA A 57 47.79 37.19 -11.18
N ASN A 58 47.96 35.97 -11.65
CA ASN A 58 49.17 35.53 -12.38
C ASN A 58 48.88 35.36 -13.88
N SER A 59 49.96 35.27 -14.68
CA SER A 59 49.83 35.02 -16.12
C SER A 59 49.45 33.55 -16.43
N CYS A 60 48.73 33.32 -17.55
CA CYS A 60 48.35 31.98 -17.95
C CYS A 60 49.53 30.99 -18.10
N GLN A 61 50.69 31.48 -18.55
CA GLN A 61 51.92 30.67 -18.66
C GLN A 61 52.35 30.08 -17.31
N GLN A 62 52.16 30.84 -16.22
CA GLN A 62 52.54 30.41 -14.87
C GLN A 62 51.54 29.44 -14.25
N VAL A 63 50.24 29.57 -14.56
CA VAL A 63 49.18 28.88 -13.85
C VAL A 63 48.50 27.79 -14.68
N GLY A 64 48.72 27.77 -16.01
CA GLY A 64 48.02 26.86 -16.92
C GLY A 64 48.16 25.37 -16.56
N ALA A 65 49.39 24.93 -16.20
CA ALA A 65 49.61 23.54 -15.81
C ALA A 65 48.80 23.15 -14.55
N LYS A 66 48.78 24.06 -13.55
CA LYS A 66 48.00 23.82 -12.32
C LYS A 66 46.47 23.82 -12.61
N LEU A 67 46.02 24.72 -13.48
CA LEU A 67 44.62 24.82 -13.86
C LEU A 67 44.17 23.51 -14.60
N THR A 68 45.00 23.05 -15.55
CA THR A 68 44.75 21.80 -16.29
C THR A 68 44.74 20.57 -15.34
N SER A 69 45.69 20.49 -14.43
CA SER A 69 45.75 19.45 -13.42
C SER A 69 44.51 19.45 -12.54
N SER A 70 44.09 20.63 -12.06
CA SER A 70 42.85 20.73 -11.24
C SER A 70 41.62 20.28 -11.99
N ALA A 71 41.50 20.58 -13.28
CA ALA A 71 40.38 20.11 -14.10
C ALA A 71 40.42 18.60 -14.31
N ALA A 72 41.61 18.04 -14.52
CA ALA A 72 41.76 16.58 -14.74
C ALA A 72 41.37 15.72 -13.52
N PHE A 73 41.57 16.27 -12.31
CA PHE A 73 41.20 15.58 -11.07
C PHE A 73 39.84 15.99 -10.49
N SER A 74 39.13 16.90 -11.14
CA SER A 74 37.78 17.33 -10.72
C SER A 74 36.71 16.54 -11.46
N LEU A 75 35.83 15.92 -10.72
CA LEU A 75 34.75 15.10 -11.30
C LEU A 75 33.79 16.00 -12.09
N ASN A 76 33.42 15.55 -13.29
CA ASN A 76 32.47 16.22 -14.19
C ASN A 76 32.87 17.65 -14.66
N VAL A 77 34.03 18.12 -14.35
CA VAL A 77 34.52 19.42 -14.84
C VAL A 77 35.02 19.29 -16.28
N ARG A 78 34.47 20.12 -17.19
CA ARG A 78 34.97 20.23 -18.58
C ARG A 78 36.17 21.16 -18.64
N ALA A 79 36.07 22.34 -18.01
CA ALA A 79 37.09 23.32 -17.98
C ALA A 79 36.92 24.30 -16.79
N PHE A 80 38.05 24.76 -16.29
CA PHE A 80 38.13 25.99 -15.48
C PHE A 80 38.66 27.13 -16.37
N LEU A 81 38.06 28.30 -16.23
CA LEU A 81 38.53 29.53 -16.84
C LEU A 81 38.84 30.53 -15.74
N LEU A 82 40.01 31.20 -15.85
CA LEU A 82 40.36 32.34 -15.01
C LEU A 82 39.94 33.62 -15.73
N VAL A 83 39.17 34.44 -15.03
CA VAL A 83 38.65 35.72 -15.51
C VAL A 83 39.27 36.85 -14.69
N LYS A 84 39.76 37.89 -15.36
CA LYS A 84 40.29 39.09 -14.77
C LYS A 84 39.71 40.30 -15.50
N ASP A 85 39.14 41.22 -14.73
CA ASP A 85 38.54 42.45 -15.27
C ASP A 85 37.50 42.16 -16.39
N GLY A 86 36.69 41.12 -16.20
CA GLY A 86 35.66 40.66 -17.17
C GLY A 86 36.19 39.88 -18.37
N ILE A 87 37.51 39.66 -18.47
CA ILE A 87 38.16 38.98 -19.58
C ILE A 87 38.64 37.58 -19.15
N ALA A 88 38.17 36.54 -19.81
CA ALA A 88 38.71 35.18 -19.67
C ALA A 88 40.09 35.15 -20.34
N PHE A 89 41.16 34.95 -19.54
CA PHE A 89 42.54 35.00 -20.02
C PHE A 89 43.23 33.64 -20.04
N CYS A 90 42.74 32.67 -19.28
CA CYS A 90 43.34 31.34 -19.17
C CYS A 90 42.29 30.26 -19.02
N SER A 91 42.39 29.21 -19.82
CA SER A 91 41.51 28.03 -19.75
C SER A 91 42.33 26.77 -19.51
N SER A 92 41.80 25.86 -18.65
CA SER A 92 42.39 24.54 -18.44
C SER A 92 42.36 23.64 -19.69
N ALA A 93 41.48 23.93 -20.62
CA ALA A 93 41.24 23.15 -21.82
C ALA A 93 41.99 23.69 -23.06
N THR A 94 42.05 25.03 -23.24
CA THR A 94 42.62 25.67 -24.44
C THR A 94 43.87 26.47 -24.16
N GLY A 95 44.26 26.64 -22.89
CA GLY A 95 45.41 27.49 -22.52
C GLY A 95 45.09 28.99 -22.54
N SER A 96 46.02 29.78 -23.00
CA SER A 96 45.87 31.22 -23.08
C SER A 96 44.77 31.65 -24.02
N MET A 97 43.96 32.58 -23.61
CA MET A 97 42.82 33.15 -24.38
C MET A 97 42.68 34.64 -24.04
N PHE A 98 41.87 35.35 -24.78
CA PHE A 98 41.50 36.72 -24.52
C PHE A 98 40.10 36.98 -25.05
N THR A 99 39.10 36.67 -24.22
CA THR A 99 37.71 36.75 -24.62
C THR A 99 36.88 37.34 -23.49
N PRO A 100 36.07 38.39 -23.73
CA PRO A 100 35.14 38.90 -22.74
C PRO A 100 34.22 37.75 -22.26
N ILE A 101 34.03 37.59 -20.96
CA ILE A 101 33.27 36.49 -20.41
C ILE A 101 31.79 36.55 -20.80
N LEU A 102 31.25 37.76 -21.00
CA LEU A 102 29.88 37.98 -21.45
C LEU A 102 29.65 37.63 -22.92
N ASP A 103 30.72 37.58 -23.74
CA ASP A 103 30.61 37.05 -25.11
C ASP A 103 30.49 35.53 -25.11
N LEU A 104 31.03 34.86 -24.10
CA LEU A 104 30.88 33.43 -23.92
C LEU A 104 29.52 33.09 -23.26
N ILE A 105 29.07 33.93 -22.33
CA ILE A 105 27.83 33.69 -21.56
C ILE A 105 27.10 35.04 -21.37
N PRO A 106 26.20 35.39 -22.27
CA PRO A 106 25.56 36.70 -22.28
C PRO A 106 24.73 37.05 -21.05
N ASN A 107 24.14 36.03 -20.41
CA ASN A 107 23.22 36.20 -19.27
C ASN A 107 23.91 36.10 -17.90
N LEU A 108 25.24 35.90 -17.86
CA LEU A 108 25.98 35.75 -16.62
C LEU A 108 26.01 37.05 -15.83
N ASP A 109 25.64 37.00 -14.55
CA ASP A 109 25.79 38.14 -13.61
C ASP A 109 27.09 38.04 -12.83
N ILE A 110 28.12 38.66 -13.37
CA ILE A 110 29.47 38.69 -12.74
C ILE A 110 29.53 39.50 -11.44
N SER A 111 28.48 40.25 -11.10
CA SER A 111 28.40 41.01 -9.83
C SER A 111 28.05 40.12 -8.64
N ARG A 112 27.45 39.01 -8.87
CA ARG A 112 27.09 38.01 -7.84
C ARG A 112 28.30 37.23 -7.37
N ASN A 113 28.28 36.83 -6.10
CA ASN A 113 29.32 35.95 -5.56
C ASN A 113 29.33 34.57 -6.25
N ILE A 114 28.16 34.02 -6.49
CA ILE A 114 27.94 32.77 -7.26
C ILE A 114 26.79 33.04 -8.21
N ASP A 115 26.99 32.71 -9.47
CA ASP A 115 25.94 32.70 -10.48
C ASP A 115 26.03 31.42 -11.29
N VAL A 116 24.89 30.96 -11.79
CA VAL A 116 24.78 29.69 -12.52
C VAL A 116 23.94 29.90 -13.77
N GLU A 117 24.46 29.41 -14.91
CA GLU A 117 23.76 29.45 -16.19
C GLU A 117 23.80 28.09 -16.90
N LEU A 118 22.79 27.82 -17.73
CA LEU A 118 22.74 26.64 -18.56
C LEU A 118 23.07 27.00 -20.02
N LEU A 119 24.06 26.33 -20.59
CA LEU A 119 24.41 26.51 -22.00
C LEU A 119 24.09 25.23 -22.81
N PRO A 120 23.55 25.36 -24.03
CA PRO A 120 23.26 24.25 -24.91
C PRO A 120 24.50 23.47 -25.33
N GLY A 121 25.65 24.07 -25.26
CA GLY A 121 26.95 23.48 -25.56
C GLY A 121 28.11 24.44 -25.19
N THR A 122 29.32 23.94 -25.34
CA THR A 122 30.56 24.72 -25.24
C THR A 122 31.31 24.64 -26.57
N PRO A 123 32.27 25.56 -26.87
CA PRO A 123 33.01 25.49 -28.12
C PRO A 123 33.65 24.13 -28.39
N MET A 124 34.04 23.39 -27.35
CA MET A 124 34.64 22.07 -27.49
C MET A 124 33.59 20.94 -27.57
N MET A 125 32.36 21.21 -27.13
CA MET A 125 31.25 20.21 -27.11
C MET A 125 29.93 20.95 -27.42
N PRO A 126 29.72 21.36 -28.70
CA PRO A 126 28.60 22.23 -29.06
C PRO A 126 27.21 21.59 -28.88
N ASP A 127 27.11 20.26 -28.97
CA ASP A 127 25.83 19.53 -28.89
C ASP A 127 25.55 18.95 -27.51
N LYS A 128 26.38 19.28 -26.50
CA LYS A 128 26.19 18.74 -25.15
C LYS A 128 25.93 19.87 -24.17
N PRO A 129 24.77 19.92 -23.52
CA PRO A 129 24.46 20.90 -22.49
C PRO A 129 25.50 20.91 -21.36
N ALA A 130 25.70 22.08 -20.80
CA ALA A 130 26.63 22.31 -19.69
C ALA A 130 26.00 23.21 -18.63
N ILE A 131 26.35 22.96 -17.36
CA ILE A 131 26.15 23.93 -16.27
C ILE A 131 27.38 24.78 -16.17
N MET A 132 27.16 26.06 -16.20
CA MET A 132 28.20 27.08 -16.06
C MET A 132 28.08 27.73 -14.69
N ILE A 133 29.18 27.78 -13.95
CA ILE A 133 29.21 28.33 -12.59
C ILE A 133 30.26 29.42 -12.54
N TRP A 134 29.80 30.59 -12.15
CA TRP A 134 30.63 31.73 -11.83
C TRP A 134 30.92 31.75 -10.33
N HIS A 135 32.19 31.92 -9.98
CA HIS A 135 32.61 32.17 -8.60
C HIS A 135 33.48 33.40 -8.55
N ARG A 136 32.91 34.50 -8.05
CA ARG A 136 33.55 35.81 -7.98
C ARG A 136 34.76 35.82 -7.02
N ASN A 137 35.82 36.51 -7.40
CA ASN A 137 36.95 36.77 -6.53
C ASN A 137 36.64 37.90 -5.54
N ALA A 138 36.93 37.69 -4.26
CA ALA A 138 36.67 38.71 -3.23
C ALA A 138 37.63 39.91 -3.28
N SER A 139 38.82 39.75 -3.88
CA SER A 139 39.89 40.74 -3.88
C SER A 139 39.96 41.57 -5.16
N PHE A 140 39.41 41.11 -6.26
CA PHE A 140 39.47 41.75 -7.58
C PHE A 140 38.05 41.93 -8.14
N ASN A 141 37.77 43.14 -8.61
CA ASN A 141 36.48 43.43 -9.27
C ASN A 141 36.38 42.65 -10.59
N ASP A 142 35.17 42.25 -10.96
CA ASP A 142 34.85 41.57 -12.22
C ASP A 142 35.80 40.42 -12.58
N SER A 143 36.34 39.79 -11.55
CA SER A 143 37.34 38.75 -11.64
C SER A 143 36.88 37.51 -10.84
N GLY A 144 37.34 36.34 -11.28
CA GLY A 144 36.95 35.10 -10.60
C GLY A 144 37.31 33.84 -11.37
N VAL A 145 36.78 32.75 -10.89
CA VAL A 145 36.89 31.41 -11.53
C VAL A 145 35.56 31.02 -12.13
N PHE A 146 35.59 30.70 -13.38
CA PHE A 146 34.47 30.19 -14.11
C PHE A 146 34.64 28.69 -14.36
N THR A 147 33.63 27.93 -14.08
CA THR A 147 33.65 26.46 -14.18
C THR A 147 32.58 25.95 -15.13
N SER A 148 32.97 25.15 -16.10
CA SER A 148 32.06 24.45 -16.99
C SER A 148 31.93 22.97 -16.57
N LEU A 149 30.70 22.52 -16.29
CA LEU A 149 30.42 21.19 -15.84
C LEU A 149 29.73 20.36 -16.92
N ASN A 150 30.11 19.09 -16.98
CA ASN A 150 29.35 18.07 -17.70
C ASN A 150 28.09 17.72 -16.91
N ILE A 151 26.94 17.71 -17.57
CA ILE A 151 25.71 17.18 -17.00
C ILE A 151 25.59 15.74 -17.46
N ASN A 152 25.69 14.83 -16.51
CA ASN A 152 25.41 13.43 -16.77
C ASN A 152 24.16 13.02 -15.98
N LEU A 153 23.01 13.07 -16.65
CA LEU A 153 21.74 12.58 -16.08
C LEU A 153 21.58 11.06 -16.24
N ALA A 154 22.51 10.38 -16.94
CA ALA A 154 22.40 8.95 -17.22
C ALA A 154 22.35 8.08 -15.96
N PRO A 155 23.09 8.31 -14.87
CA PRO A 155 22.94 7.54 -13.64
C PRO A 155 21.53 7.65 -13.04
N TYR A 156 20.92 8.82 -13.15
CA TYR A 156 19.54 9.03 -12.68
C TYR A 156 18.52 8.36 -13.60
N LEU A 157 18.74 8.35 -14.90
CA LEU A 157 17.92 7.62 -15.86
C LEU A 157 17.96 6.12 -15.62
N LEU A 158 19.14 5.56 -15.33
CA LEU A 158 19.28 4.13 -14.99
C LEU A 158 18.59 3.76 -13.68
N TYR A 159 18.61 4.67 -12.71
CA TYR A 159 17.90 4.49 -11.46
C TYR A 159 16.38 4.58 -11.67
N THR A 160 15.91 5.50 -12.51
CA THR A 160 14.49 5.69 -12.82
C THR A 160 13.93 4.58 -13.69
N ALA A 161 14.70 4.07 -14.67
CA ALA A 161 14.28 2.96 -15.55
C ALA A 161 14.02 1.64 -14.80
N ARG A 162 14.49 1.51 -13.56
CA ARG A 162 14.24 0.35 -12.69
C ARG A 162 13.01 0.52 -11.78
N GLN A 163 12.37 1.67 -11.83
CA GLN A 163 11.23 1.98 -10.96
C GLN A 163 10.06 2.48 -11.81
N ASP A 164 9.03 1.66 -11.91
CA ASP A 164 7.83 1.90 -12.74
C ASP A 164 7.04 3.18 -12.38
N ASP A 165 7.40 3.84 -11.28
CA ASP A 165 6.64 4.95 -10.70
C ASP A 165 7.32 6.31 -10.81
N PHE A 166 8.48 6.37 -11.48
CA PHE A 166 9.32 7.55 -11.55
C PHE A 166 9.35 8.06 -13.00
N ASP A 167 8.89 9.29 -13.21
CA ASP A 167 8.78 9.86 -14.55
C ASP A 167 10.08 10.53 -15.00
N GLY A 168 10.78 11.22 -14.11
CA GLY A 168 12.03 11.88 -14.48
C GLY A 168 12.52 12.92 -13.48
N ILE A 169 13.62 13.60 -13.87
CA ILE A 169 14.25 14.67 -13.09
C ILE A 169 14.56 15.85 -13.99
N ALA A 170 14.48 17.08 -13.42
CA ALA A 170 14.92 18.30 -14.07
C ALA A 170 15.80 19.13 -13.13
N ILE A 171 16.86 19.70 -13.69
CA ILE A 171 17.70 20.73 -13.06
C ILE A 171 17.30 22.07 -13.68
N ILE A 172 16.89 23.00 -12.85
CA ILE A 172 16.34 24.30 -13.25
C ILE A 172 17.26 25.41 -12.78
N VAL A 173 17.59 26.30 -13.68
CA VAL A 173 18.34 27.54 -13.44
C VAL A 173 17.58 28.69 -14.09
N GLY A 174 17.16 29.66 -13.30
CA GLY A 174 16.32 30.76 -13.80
C GLY A 174 15.03 30.25 -14.44
N ASN A 175 14.86 30.52 -15.73
CA ASN A 175 13.72 30.07 -16.54
C ASN A 175 14.06 28.91 -17.49
N THR A 176 15.27 28.38 -17.40
CA THR A 176 15.73 27.25 -18.25
C THR A 176 15.91 25.98 -17.45
N ALA A 177 15.78 24.85 -18.12
CA ALA A 177 15.88 23.53 -17.49
C ALA A 177 16.62 22.53 -18.39
N ILE A 178 17.37 21.66 -17.76
CA ILE A 178 17.86 20.40 -18.33
C ILE A 178 17.11 19.25 -17.66
N SER A 179 16.58 18.33 -18.43
CA SER A 179 15.73 17.28 -17.90
C SER A 179 15.98 15.94 -18.58
N THR A 180 15.47 14.88 -17.95
CA THR A 180 15.43 13.54 -18.55
C THR A 180 14.42 13.44 -19.68
N PHE A 181 13.51 14.40 -19.83
CA PHE A 181 12.47 14.45 -20.87
C PHE A 181 12.99 15.02 -22.20
N SER A 182 14.10 15.74 -22.18
CA SER A 182 14.68 16.35 -23.36
C SER A 182 16.21 16.32 -23.30
N SER A 183 16.84 15.99 -24.43
CA SER A 183 18.30 16.07 -24.58
C SER A 183 18.83 17.52 -24.73
N ARG A 184 17.92 18.50 -24.87
CA ARG A 184 18.22 19.92 -25.04
C ARG A 184 17.76 20.71 -23.82
N ILE A 185 18.34 21.90 -23.65
CA ILE A 185 17.81 22.89 -22.70
C ILE A 185 16.43 23.32 -23.21
N ILE A 186 15.48 23.34 -22.28
CA ILE A 186 14.10 23.76 -22.53
C ILE A 186 13.71 24.87 -21.55
N ASP A 187 12.67 25.60 -21.88
CA ASP A 187 12.03 26.52 -20.94
C ASP A 187 11.31 25.74 -19.84
N VAL A 188 11.27 26.26 -18.62
CA VAL A 188 10.59 25.63 -17.48
C VAL A 188 9.11 25.39 -17.77
N SER A 189 8.48 26.24 -18.59
CA SER A 189 7.08 26.06 -19.02
C SER A 189 6.85 24.85 -19.92
N ALA A 190 7.89 24.35 -20.57
CA ALA A 190 7.84 23.14 -21.42
C ALA A 190 8.04 21.84 -20.64
N LEU A 191 8.30 21.91 -19.35
CA LEU A 191 8.37 20.72 -18.47
C LEU A 191 6.99 20.11 -18.28
N PRO A 192 6.91 18.79 -18.03
CA PRO A 192 5.63 18.13 -17.77
C PRO A 192 4.86 18.77 -16.61
N HIS A 193 3.53 18.80 -16.75
CA HIS A 193 2.61 19.29 -15.71
C HIS A 193 2.17 18.18 -14.72
N THR A 194 2.83 17.03 -14.75
CA THR A 194 2.60 15.93 -13.81
C THR A 194 3.06 16.31 -12.41
N SER A 195 2.67 15.53 -11.43
CA SER A 195 3.06 15.72 -10.02
C SER A 195 4.59 15.79 -9.87
N TRP A 196 5.08 16.78 -9.13
CA TRP A 196 6.51 16.96 -8.90
C TRP A 196 6.82 17.45 -7.49
N ARG A 197 8.04 17.14 -7.04
CA ARG A 197 8.65 17.66 -5.82
C ARG A 197 9.88 18.47 -6.16
N GLN A 198 10.19 19.50 -5.37
CA GLN A 198 11.31 20.40 -5.65
C GLN A 198 12.19 20.60 -4.42
N ALA A 199 13.49 20.55 -4.65
CA ALA A 199 14.50 20.97 -3.70
C ALA A 199 15.29 22.15 -4.25
N THR A 200 15.75 23.03 -3.36
CA THR A 200 16.62 24.17 -3.66
C THR A 200 17.95 23.98 -2.97
N LEU A 201 19.03 24.39 -3.59
CA LEU A 201 20.37 24.39 -2.98
C LEU A 201 20.62 25.72 -2.28
N GLU A 202 21.15 25.65 -1.06
CA GLU A 202 21.51 26.86 -0.34
C GLU A 202 22.72 27.57 -0.99
N GLY A 203 22.59 28.87 -1.24
CA GLY A 203 23.64 29.69 -1.80
C GLY A 203 23.92 29.49 -3.30
N ILE A 204 23.18 28.62 -3.99
CA ILE A 204 23.34 28.36 -5.42
C ILE A 204 21.96 28.52 -6.08
N PRO A 205 21.83 29.35 -7.13
CA PRO A 205 20.56 29.58 -7.82
C PRO A 205 20.14 28.38 -8.72
N LEU A 206 20.10 27.19 -8.13
CA LEU A 206 19.76 25.96 -8.80
C LEU A 206 18.64 25.23 -8.05
N LYS A 207 17.66 24.70 -8.79
CA LYS A 207 16.56 23.92 -8.26
C LYS A 207 16.57 22.53 -8.90
N ILE A 208 16.25 21.53 -8.11
CA ILE A 208 16.10 20.15 -8.56
C ILE A 208 14.62 19.81 -8.47
N ARG A 209 14.03 19.35 -9.56
CA ARG A 209 12.64 18.94 -9.62
C ARG A 209 12.56 17.46 -9.96
N LEU A 210 11.89 16.71 -9.10
CA LEU A 210 11.66 15.27 -9.24
C LEU A 210 10.22 15.05 -9.68
N TYR A 211 10.01 14.36 -10.79
CA TYR A 211 8.69 14.02 -11.34
C TYR A 211 8.38 12.59 -11.00
N ALA A 212 7.29 12.37 -10.29
CA ALA A 212 6.84 11.05 -9.87
C ALA A 212 5.32 11.04 -9.70
N GLN A 213 4.70 9.95 -10.09
CA GLN A 213 3.25 9.79 -9.92
C GLN A 213 2.92 9.52 -8.45
N GLU A 214 1.96 10.27 -7.90
CA GLU A 214 1.51 10.09 -6.51
C GLU A 214 0.86 8.74 -6.27
N TRP A 215 0.24 8.17 -7.30
CA TRP A 215 -0.40 6.86 -7.27
C TRP A 215 -0.32 6.19 -8.65
N SER A 216 -0.39 4.87 -8.67
CA SER A 216 -0.42 4.08 -9.90
C SER A 216 -1.73 3.31 -10.02
N TYR A 217 -2.19 3.09 -11.24
CA TYR A 217 -3.33 2.20 -11.50
C TYR A 217 -3.12 0.80 -10.92
N THR A 218 -1.89 0.31 -10.92
CA THR A 218 -1.53 -0.99 -10.34
C THR A 218 -1.81 -1.02 -8.85
N ASP A 219 -1.48 0.05 -8.09
CA ASP A 219 -1.74 0.14 -6.65
C ASP A 219 -3.24 0.12 -6.34
N VAL A 220 -4.03 0.81 -7.15
CA VAL A 220 -5.49 0.82 -7.02
C VAL A 220 -6.06 -0.58 -7.23
N TRP A 221 -5.64 -1.26 -8.32
CA TRP A 221 -6.12 -2.61 -8.62
C TRP A 221 -5.71 -3.64 -7.56
N TYR A 222 -4.46 -3.60 -7.08
CA TYR A 222 -4.01 -4.46 -5.98
C TYR A 222 -4.81 -4.21 -4.69
N SER A 223 -5.08 -2.96 -4.37
CA SER A 223 -5.87 -2.60 -3.18
C SER A 223 -7.31 -3.12 -3.29
N ILE A 224 -7.94 -2.97 -4.44
CA ILE A 224 -9.29 -3.50 -4.71
C ILE A 224 -9.30 -5.02 -4.63
N LEU A 225 -8.34 -5.69 -5.27
CA LEU A 225 -8.25 -7.16 -5.28
C LEU A 225 -8.13 -7.71 -3.86
N LEU A 226 -7.21 -7.14 -3.07
CA LEU A 226 -6.99 -7.55 -1.68
C LEU A 226 -8.24 -7.32 -0.82
N GLY A 227 -8.90 -6.18 -0.98
CA GLY A 227 -10.15 -5.89 -0.28
C GLY A 227 -11.28 -6.82 -0.66
N CYS A 228 -11.45 -7.14 -1.95
CA CYS A 228 -12.44 -8.10 -2.41
C CYS A 228 -12.19 -9.50 -1.83
N MET A 229 -10.95 -9.96 -1.82
CA MET A 229 -10.59 -11.24 -1.19
C MET A 229 -10.93 -11.26 0.30
N ALA A 230 -10.55 -10.22 1.04
CA ALA A 230 -10.87 -10.11 2.47
C ALA A 230 -12.39 -10.08 2.72
N GLY A 231 -13.14 -9.37 1.89
CA GLY A 231 -14.61 -9.30 1.97
C GLY A 231 -15.28 -10.65 1.71
N ILE A 232 -14.79 -11.40 0.72
CA ILE A 232 -15.29 -12.77 0.42
C ILE A 232 -15.02 -13.68 1.62
N ILE A 233 -13.79 -13.69 2.14
CA ILE A 233 -13.41 -14.52 3.29
C ILE A 233 -14.28 -14.18 4.51
N ALA A 234 -14.45 -12.89 4.82
CA ALA A 234 -15.30 -12.45 5.93
C ALA A 234 -16.75 -12.89 5.76
N SER A 235 -17.28 -12.82 4.54
CA SER A 235 -18.65 -13.28 4.22
C SER A 235 -18.80 -14.78 4.40
N LEU A 236 -17.81 -15.57 3.96
CA LEU A 236 -17.80 -17.04 4.10
C LEU A 236 -17.69 -17.46 5.57
N LEU A 237 -16.82 -16.80 6.34
CA LEU A 237 -16.67 -17.08 7.78
C LEU A 237 -17.96 -16.74 8.54
N LEU A 238 -18.60 -15.61 8.23
CA LEU A 238 -19.86 -15.24 8.85
C LEU A 238 -20.98 -16.22 8.46
N TRP A 239 -21.04 -16.61 7.18
CA TRP A 239 -22.00 -17.60 6.73
C TRP A 239 -21.80 -18.95 7.44
N TYR A 240 -20.54 -19.44 7.52
CA TYR A 240 -20.20 -20.65 8.24
C TYR A 240 -20.56 -20.58 9.73
N TYR A 241 -20.30 -19.45 10.37
CA TYR A 241 -20.65 -19.21 11.78
C TYR A 241 -22.17 -19.27 11.99
N ILE A 242 -22.95 -18.57 11.17
CA ILE A 242 -24.42 -18.61 11.23
C ILE A 242 -24.95 -20.03 10.95
N TYR A 243 -24.39 -20.69 9.94
CA TYR A 243 -24.73 -22.06 9.60
C TYR A 243 -24.47 -23.01 10.76
N SER A 244 -23.29 -22.95 11.38
CA SER A 244 -22.94 -23.82 12.53
C SER A 244 -23.81 -23.57 13.77
N ILE A 245 -24.26 -22.32 13.98
CA ILE A 245 -25.18 -22.01 15.08
C ILE A 245 -26.59 -22.53 14.80
N ARG A 246 -27.07 -22.38 13.56
CA ARG A 246 -28.41 -22.87 13.17
C ARG A 246 -28.51 -24.37 13.16
N LEU A 247 -27.45 -25.07 12.78
CA LEU A 247 -27.38 -26.54 12.73
C LEU A 247 -26.77 -27.14 14.01
N ARG A 248 -26.85 -26.46 15.19
CA ARG A 248 -26.49 -27.15 16.44
C ARG A 248 -27.45 -28.27 16.68
N PRO A 249 -27.02 -29.54 16.47
CA PRO A 249 -27.87 -30.70 16.67
C PRO A 249 -28.41 -30.71 18.10
N GLY A 250 -29.67 -31.00 18.30
CA GLY A 250 -30.31 -31.04 19.61
C GLY A 250 -31.04 -29.78 20.07
N LYS A 251 -30.76 -28.57 19.52
CA LYS A 251 -31.56 -27.37 19.84
C LYS A 251 -33.03 -27.50 19.38
N ASP A 252 -33.25 -28.18 18.27
CA ASP A 252 -34.58 -28.32 17.72
C ASP A 252 -35.49 -29.14 18.63
N ILE A 253 -35.00 -30.25 19.24
CA ILE A 253 -35.75 -31.06 20.21
C ILE A 253 -36.04 -30.26 21.48
N LEU A 254 -35.04 -29.54 22.03
CA LEU A 254 -35.23 -28.70 23.22
C LEU A 254 -36.21 -27.55 22.98
N ASN A 255 -36.16 -26.95 21.80
CA ASN A 255 -37.13 -25.92 21.41
C ASN A 255 -38.53 -26.54 21.22
N ALA A 256 -38.61 -27.69 20.62
CA ALA A 256 -39.89 -28.40 20.45
C ALA A 256 -40.55 -28.77 21.80
N ILE A 257 -39.73 -29.19 22.78
CA ILE A 257 -40.18 -29.40 24.17
C ILE A 257 -40.71 -28.10 24.78
N LYS A 258 -39.97 -27.01 24.68
CA LYS A 258 -40.35 -25.71 25.25
C LYS A 258 -41.62 -25.12 24.63
N HIS A 259 -41.86 -25.40 23.36
CA HIS A 259 -43.01 -24.86 22.63
C HIS A 259 -44.18 -25.85 22.50
N ASN A 260 -44.17 -26.93 23.33
CA ASN A 260 -45.21 -27.94 23.36
C ASN A 260 -45.55 -28.53 21.97
N GLN A 261 -44.51 -28.80 21.17
CA GLN A 261 -44.70 -29.38 19.84
C GLN A 261 -44.83 -30.91 19.86
N PHE A 262 -44.50 -31.53 21.01
CA PHE A 262 -44.70 -32.96 21.24
C PHE A 262 -46.05 -33.23 21.89
N TYR A 263 -46.70 -34.30 21.44
CA TYR A 263 -47.93 -34.81 22.01
C TYR A 263 -47.91 -36.33 22.04
N VAL A 264 -48.79 -36.93 22.79
CA VAL A 264 -48.91 -38.41 22.90
C VAL A 264 -50.19 -38.88 22.24
N VAL A 265 -50.06 -40.03 21.61
CA VAL A 265 -51.24 -40.86 21.17
C VAL A 265 -51.19 -42.20 21.88
N TYR A 266 -52.37 -42.71 22.18
CA TYR A 266 -52.57 -44.00 22.90
C TYR A 266 -53.10 -44.99 21.96
N GLN A 267 -52.31 -46.06 21.64
CA GLN A 267 -52.72 -47.15 20.78
C GLN A 267 -53.28 -48.31 21.63
N PRO A 268 -54.54 -48.69 21.46
CA PRO A 268 -55.14 -49.80 22.23
C PRO A 268 -54.45 -51.12 21.93
N VAL A 269 -54.12 -51.85 23.00
CA VAL A 269 -53.67 -53.23 22.93
C VAL A 269 -54.84 -54.15 23.34
N VAL A 270 -55.32 -54.94 22.41
CA VAL A 270 -56.49 -55.79 22.61
C VAL A 270 -56.11 -57.26 22.66
N GLU A 271 -56.85 -58.05 23.43
CA GLU A 271 -56.71 -59.49 23.47
C GLU A 271 -57.38 -60.05 22.20
N MET A 272 -56.64 -60.85 21.49
CA MET A 272 -57.12 -61.41 20.19
C MET A 272 -58.41 -62.24 20.24
N GLN A 273 -58.63 -62.86 21.35
CA GLN A 273 -59.80 -63.78 21.50
C GLN A 273 -61.07 -63.06 21.94
N THR A 274 -60.93 -62.08 22.82
CA THR A 274 -62.08 -61.36 23.42
C THR A 274 -62.31 -59.99 22.85
N LEU A 275 -61.35 -59.46 22.09
CA LEU A 275 -61.29 -58.08 21.62
C LEU A 275 -61.37 -57.01 22.75
N GLU A 276 -61.15 -57.43 23.97
CA GLU A 276 -61.13 -56.52 25.11
C GLU A 276 -59.85 -55.77 25.18
N VAL A 277 -59.89 -54.49 25.54
CA VAL A 277 -58.72 -53.65 25.74
C VAL A 277 -57.99 -54.07 27.02
N LYS A 278 -56.79 -54.60 26.92
CA LYS A 278 -55.90 -54.97 28.04
C LYS A 278 -54.88 -53.95 28.41
N GLY A 279 -54.68 -52.91 27.57
CA GLY A 279 -53.74 -51.82 27.81
C GLY A 279 -53.73 -50.87 26.66
N VAL A 280 -52.78 -49.95 26.76
CA VAL A 280 -52.46 -48.99 25.68
C VAL A 280 -50.93 -48.83 25.56
N GLU A 281 -50.48 -48.69 24.33
CA GLU A 281 -49.09 -48.25 24.04
C GLU A 281 -49.07 -46.77 23.86
N VAL A 282 -48.10 -46.11 24.52
CA VAL A 282 -47.87 -44.66 24.46
C VAL A 282 -46.89 -44.37 23.34
N LEU A 283 -47.35 -43.62 22.38
CA LEU A 283 -46.53 -43.25 21.20
C LEU A 283 -46.38 -41.75 21.14
N LEU A 284 -45.12 -41.25 21.23
CA LEU A 284 -44.79 -39.85 21.10
C LEU A 284 -44.92 -39.41 19.64
N ARG A 285 -45.45 -38.21 19.42
CA ARG A 285 -45.60 -37.57 18.13
C ARG A 285 -45.02 -36.17 18.19
N TRP A 286 -44.46 -35.71 17.07
CA TRP A 286 -43.90 -34.37 16.95
C TRP A 286 -44.59 -33.63 15.82
N ASN A 287 -45.31 -32.57 16.16
CA ASN A 287 -45.89 -31.64 15.18
C ASN A 287 -44.98 -30.40 15.05
N HIS A 288 -44.15 -30.39 14.03
CA HIS A 288 -43.24 -29.29 13.79
C HIS A 288 -43.94 -28.15 13.03
N PRO A 289 -43.77 -26.85 13.44
CA PRO A 289 -44.57 -25.73 12.94
C PRO A 289 -44.42 -25.47 11.43
N THR A 290 -43.30 -25.88 10.83
CA THR A 290 -43.05 -25.63 9.40
C THR A 290 -43.06 -26.86 8.54
N THR A 291 -42.72 -28.04 9.08
CA THR A 291 -42.61 -29.30 8.31
C THR A 291 -43.79 -30.24 8.58
N GLY A 292 -44.67 -29.89 9.51
CA GLY A 292 -45.77 -30.76 9.90
C GLY A 292 -45.33 -31.92 10.78
N GLU A 293 -46.05 -33.07 10.70
CA GLU A 293 -45.79 -34.23 11.55
C GLU A 293 -44.50 -34.93 11.15
N ILE A 294 -43.55 -35.04 12.12
CA ILE A 294 -42.27 -35.74 11.96
C ILE A 294 -42.43 -37.17 12.53
N PRO A 295 -42.09 -38.20 11.75
CA PRO A 295 -42.25 -39.59 12.21
C PRO A 295 -41.30 -39.93 13.37
N PRO A 296 -41.75 -40.79 14.32
CA PRO A 296 -40.95 -41.14 15.51
C PRO A 296 -39.55 -41.66 15.21
N ASP A 297 -39.36 -42.46 14.20
CA ASP A 297 -38.07 -43.04 13.82
C ASP A 297 -37.04 -41.94 13.46
N ALA A 298 -37.51 -40.87 12.84
CA ALA A 298 -36.62 -39.77 12.44
C ALA A 298 -36.12 -38.98 13.64
N PHE A 299 -36.95 -38.63 14.62
CA PHE A 299 -36.53 -37.79 15.73
C PHE A 299 -36.01 -38.61 16.94
N ILE A 300 -36.39 -39.86 17.13
CA ILE A 300 -35.84 -40.68 18.23
C ILE A 300 -34.38 -41.00 17.96
N HIS A 301 -34.01 -41.51 16.79
CA HIS A 301 -32.63 -41.77 16.43
C HIS A 301 -31.79 -40.49 16.48
N TYR A 302 -32.37 -39.37 16.09
CA TYR A 302 -31.70 -38.07 16.20
C TYR A 302 -31.49 -37.68 17.66
N ALA A 303 -32.48 -37.88 18.54
CA ALA A 303 -32.38 -37.60 19.97
C ALA A 303 -31.31 -38.48 20.66
N GLU A 304 -31.22 -39.76 20.29
CA GLU A 304 -30.22 -40.69 20.81
C GLU A 304 -28.80 -40.27 20.42
N SER A 305 -28.57 -40.00 19.13
CA SER A 305 -27.25 -39.63 18.61
C SER A 305 -26.73 -38.30 19.16
N HIS A 306 -27.63 -37.42 19.60
CA HIS A 306 -27.27 -36.09 20.13
C HIS A 306 -27.47 -35.96 21.66
N LYS A 307 -27.63 -37.07 22.38
CA LYS A 307 -27.81 -37.11 23.85
C LYS A 307 -29.05 -36.33 24.34
N MET A 308 -30.08 -36.23 23.47
CA MET A 308 -31.32 -35.52 23.77
C MET A 308 -32.45 -36.48 24.19
N ILE A 309 -32.17 -37.79 24.20
CA ILE A 309 -33.18 -38.79 24.50
C ILE A 309 -33.69 -38.70 25.95
N VAL A 310 -32.80 -38.37 26.90
CA VAL A 310 -33.18 -38.21 28.32
C VAL A 310 -34.17 -37.07 28.53
N PRO A 311 -33.89 -35.82 28.11
CA PRO A 311 -34.86 -34.73 28.24
C PRO A 311 -36.15 -34.99 27.46
N LEU A 312 -36.09 -35.68 26.31
CA LEU A 312 -37.28 -36.06 25.53
C LEU A 312 -38.15 -37.05 26.30
N THR A 313 -37.58 -38.09 26.90
CA THR A 313 -38.30 -39.09 27.72
C THR A 313 -38.85 -38.44 28.98
N GLN A 314 -38.13 -37.55 29.64
CA GLN A 314 -38.67 -36.80 30.76
C GLN A 314 -39.90 -35.96 30.36
N HIS A 315 -39.88 -35.38 29.17
CA HIS A 315 -41.03 -34.65 28.65
C HIS A 315 -42.20 -35.60 28.34
N LEU A 316 -41.94 -36.77 27.75
CA LEU A 316 -42.93 -37.81 27.54
C LEU A 316 -43.64 -38.20 28.85
N PHE A 317 -42.90 -38.47 29.94
CA PHE A 317 -43.50 -38.78 31.25
C PHE A 317 -44.38 -37.63 31.78
N LYS A 318 -44.02 -36.37 31.55
CA LYS A 318 -44.86 -35.23 31.92
C LYS A 318 -46.18 -35.22 31.17
N LEU A 319 -46.14 -35.48 29.84
CA LEU A 319 -47.35 -35.56 29.01
C LEU A 319 -48.26 -36.68 29.50
N ILE A 320 -47.70 -37.86 29.74
CA ILE A 320 -48.45 -39.03 30.28
C ILE A 320 -49.08 -38.68 31.64
N ALA A 321 -48.35 -38.03 32.55
CA ALA A 321 -48.86 -37.66 33.86
C ALA A 321 -50.02 -36.65 33.78
N GLN A 322 -49.98 -35.76 32.77
CA GLN A 322 -51.12 -34.85 32.52
C GLN A 322 -52.38 -35.56 32.05
N ASP A 323 -52.22 -36.62 31.24
CA ASP A 323 -53.35 -37.40 30.70
C ASP A 323 -53.82 -38.51 31.63
N ALA A 324 -53.06 -38.87 32.67
CA ALA A 324 -53.35 -39.96 33.60
C ALA A 324 -54.74 -39.93 34.21
N PRO A 325 -55.30 -38.76 34.66
CA PRO A 325 -56.65 -38.71 35.19
C PRO A 325 -57.76 -39.07 34.17
N THR A 326 -57.50 -38.78 32.90
CA THR A 326 -58.41 -39.09 31.79
C THR A 326 -58.31 -40.57 31.43
N LEU A 327 -57.10 -41.11 31.36
CA LEU A 327 -56.84 -42.49 31.06
C LEU A 327 -57.48 -43.44 32.13
N GLN A 328 -57.42 -43.10 33.40
CA GLN A 328 -58.03 -43.83 34.49
C GLN A 328 -59.54 -43.93 34.35
N LYS A 329 -60.18 -42.95 33.74
CA LYS A 329 -61.67 -42.99 33.52
C LYS A 329 -62.10 -43.83 32.32
N VAL A 330 -61.20 -43.95 31.32
CA VAL A 330 -61.53 -44.55 30.03
C VAL A 330 -61.05 -46.01 29.93
N LEU A 331 -59.94 -46.33 30.60
CA LEU A 331 -59.34 -47.66 30.53
C LEU A 331 -59.97 -48.60 31.55
N PRO A 332 -60.09 -49.92 31.19
CA PRO A 332 -60.58 -50.97 32.12
C PRO A 332 -59.67 -51.06 33.37
N ALA A 333 -60.23 -51.44 34.48
CA ALA A 333 -59.48 -51.71 35.71
C ALA A 333 -58.40 -52.77 35.46
N GLY A 334 -57.11 -52.43 35.78
CA GLY A 334 -55.97 -53.30 35.55
C GLY A 334 -55.33 -53.22 34.18
N ALA A 335 -55.83 -52.35 33.29
CA ALA A 335 -55.20 -52.11 32.00
C ALA A 335 -53.73 -51.65 32.15
N LYS A 336 -52.84 -52.17 31.29
CA LYS A 336 -51.41 -51.85 31.32
C LYS A 336 -51.08 -50.67 30.41
N LEU A 337 -50.12 -49.84 30.84
CA LEU A 337 -49.55 -48.77 30.05
C LEU A 337 -48.17 -49.18 29.53
N GLY A 338 -48.04 -49.36 28.24
CA GLY A 338 -46.74 -49.63 27.59
C GLY A 338 -46.04 -48.35 27.19
N ILE A 339 -44.78 -48.18 27.62
CA ILE A 339 -43.96 -47.02 27.26
C ILE A 339 -42.67 -47.54 26.69
N ASN A 340 -42.31 -47.08 25.49
CA ASN A 340 -41.03 -47.39 24.85
C ASN A 340 -39.92 -46.52 25.45
N ILE A 341 -38.91 -47.14 26.06
CA ILE A 341 -37.77 -46.44 26.69
C ILE A 341 -36.50 -46.87 25.98
N ALA A 342 -35.64 -45.89 25.64
CA ALA A 342 -34.36 -46.16 25.01
C ALA A 342 -33.40 -46.87 25.99
N PRO A 343 -32.56 -47.82 25.53
CA PRO A 343 -31.59 -48.54 26.36
C PRO A 343 -30.66 -47.65 27.17
N SER A 344 -30.34 -46.47 26.69
CA SER A 344 -29.49 -45.48 27.35
C SER A 344 -30.05 -44.99 28.71
N HIS A 345 -31.34 -45.15 28.98
CA HIS A 345 -31.94 -44.86 30.29
C HIS A 345 -31.62 -45.90 31.36
N LEU A 346 -31.27 -47.13 30.94
CA LEU A 346 -31.01 -48.24 31.87
C LEU A 346 -29.54 -48.23 32.35
N HIS A 347 -28.66 -47.47 31.75
CA HIS A 347 -27.24 -47.47 32.02
C HIS A 347 -26.76 -46.20 32.76
N GLY A 348 -27.64 -45.45 33.37
CA GLY A 348 -27.34 -44.39 34.37
C GLY A 348 -26.01 -43.64 34.15
N GLU A 349 -25.78 -42.93 32.99
CA GLU A 349 -24.74 -41.91 32.83
C GLU A 349 -25.36 -40.53 32.67
#